data_4cb0c537c143cceed791538d552c0340
#
_entry.id   4cb0c537c143cceed791538d552c0340
#
_cell.length_a   1.000
_cell.length_b   1.000
_cell.length_c   1.000
_cell.angle_alpha   90.00
_cell.angle_beta   90.00
_cell.angle_gamma   90.00
#
_symmetry.space_group_name_H-M   'P 1'
#
loop_
_entity.id
_entity.type
_entity.pdbx_description
1 polymer ?
#
loop_
_entity_poly.entity_id
_entity_poly.type
_entity_poly.pdbx_seq_one_letter_code
_entity_poly.pdbx_strand_id
1 'polypeptide(L)'
;GPTWYSFDIGNVHYVVTPIDHGDNPTNYTQRDVYNWLKNDLALIKKDQALILFNHDLFTPNDSFIFKADDDHILNFRSFNTKAQLYGHMHYNYVRNQNGIYTICTGTLDKGGIDHSPSSFREIKVDANDNITTQLRYAFIEPQIAIVSPMNNQTAAACTITEDQLPVSVNTYYSQAKTSHVSYILSDSENNQEIVKGDLASRTEWNWGGTIQMPANEMGKRLNLTVTSFFSNGKKATATSQFIYQKDFKLSTIAGEDWNTLLQNAAHSGGVNNSQIKLPLQLQWTTNTGSNIFMCSPIIAGQKVFIATTDDNVSLNTFICAFDFNSGKLLWKFRTANSVKNTIAYENGIVVAQDASCNLYALDSESGKLLWKQSINLDSYPYLTEGLTVDKGVVYAGIGAGLSAYNLKTGQTIWTNKDWKQREGSTTTLTIAGD
;
A
#
# COMPACT_ATOMS: atom_id res chain seq x y z
N GLY A 1 26.19 2.81 -29.42
CA GLY A 1 25.37 3.99 -29.72
C GLY A 1 25.16 4.84 -28.47
N PRO A 2 24.64 6.07 -28.60
CA PRO A 2 24.34 6.89 -27.43
C PRO A 2 23.33 6.18 -26.52
N THR A 3 23.45 6.40 -25.23
CA THR A 3 22.55 5.85 -24.22
C THR A 3 21.32 6.72 -23.99
N TRP A 4 21.14 7.76 -24.81
CA TRP A 4 19.99 8.66 -24.81
C TRP A 4 19.34 8.70 -26.18
N TYR A 5 18.02 8.80 -26.18
CA TYR A 5 17.21 8.90 -27.39
C TYR A 5 15.80 9.39 -27.03
N SER A 6 15.07 9.82 -28.05
CA SER A 6 13.65 10.14 -27.93
C SER A 6 12.84 9.51 -29.05
N PHE A 7 11.54 9.42 -28.85
CA PHE A 7 10.59 8.94 -29.84
C PHE A 7 9.18 9.43 -29.53
N ASP A 8 8.32 9.45 -30.54
CA ASP A 8 6.92 9.82 -30.42
C ASP A 8 6.01 8.61 -30.58
N ILE A 9 5.00 8.52 -29.72
CA ILE A 9 3.86 7.61 -29.89
C ILE A 9 2.58 8.42 -29.64
N GLY A 10 1.76 8.57 -30.68
CA GLY A 10 0.57 9.42 -30.59
C GLY A 10 0.96 10.88 -30.34
N ASN A 11 0.36 11.49 -29.33
CA ASN A 11 0.67 12.87 -28.91
C ASN A 11 1.71 12.92 -27.77
N VAL A 12 2.41 11.85 -27.49
CA VAL A 12 3.38 11.77 -26.38
C VAL A 12 4.79 11.68 -26.92
N HIS A 13 5.64 12.57 -26.44
CA HIS A 13 7.08 12.56 -26.65
C HIS A 13 7.76 11.85 -25.49
N TYR A 14 8.48 10.79 -25.77
CA TYR A 14 9.20 9.99 -24.79
C TYR A 14 10.70 10.30 -24.89
N VAL A 15 11.30 10.59 -23.76
CA VAL A 15 12.73 10.92 -23.65
C VAL A 15 13.41 9.95 -22.71
N VAL A 16 14.44 9.26 -23.18
CA VAL A 16 15.32 8.41 -22.38
C VAL A 16 16.65 9.12 -22.22
N THR A 17 17.03 9.42 -20.98
CA THR A 17 18.30 10.09 -20.68
C THR A 17 19.13 9.26 -19.70
N PRO A 18 20.46 9.26 -19.86
CA PRO A 18 21.35 8.79 -18.82
C PRO A 18 21.40 9.80 -17.69
N ILE A 19 21.61 9.33 -16.47
CA ILE A 19 22.09 10.13 -15.35
C ILE A 19 23.50 9.64 -15.04
N ASP A 20 24.41 10.56 -14.86
CA ASP A 20 25.81 10.26 -14.60
C ASP A 20 25.98 9.87 -13.12
N HIS A 21 25.48 8.69 -12.79
CA HIS A 21 25.69 8.03 -11.50
C HIS A 21 26.16 6.62 -11.76
N GLY A 22 27.46 6.43 -11.75
CA GLY A 22 28.04 5.12 -11.91
C GLY A 22 29.56 5.18 -11.90
N ASP A 23 30.17 4.09 -11.47
CA ASP A 23 31.62 3.92 -11.36
C ASP A 23 32.33 3.77 -12.72
N ASN A 24 31.57 3.76 -13.80
CA ASN A 24 32.13 3.57 -15.15
C ASN A 24 32.30 4.92 -15.85
N PRO A 25 33.48 5.23 -16.39
CA PRO A 25 33.69 6.43 -17.17
C PRO A 25 32.83 6.40 -18.44
N THR A 26 32.12 7.48 -18.69
CA THR A 26 31.31 7.66 -19.89
C THR A 26 32.10 8.42 -20.96
N ASN A 27 31.80 8.14 -22.23
CA ASN A 27 32.39 8.88 -23.38
C ASN A 27 31.63 10.19 -23.66
N TYR A 28 30.84 10.69 -22.72
CA TYR A 28 30.05 11.91 -22.84
C TYR A 28 30.00 12.63 -21.49
N THR A 29 29.65 13.91 -21.56
CA THR A 29 29.48 14.78 -20.40
C THR A 29 27.99 15.11 -20.19
N GLN A 30 27.63 15.59 -19.02
CA GLN A 30 26.28 16.12 -18.77
C GLN A 30 25.94 17.29 -19.72
N ARG A 31 26.94 18.02 -20.16
CA ARG A 31 26.81 19.07 -21.16
C ARG A 31 26.37 18.54 -22.52
N ASP A 32 26.89 17.41 -22.94
CA ASP A 32 26.48 16.78 -24.20
C ASP A 32 25.02 16.32 -24.11
N VAL A 33 24.60 15.76 -22.99
CA VAL A 33 23.19 15.40 -22.73
C VAL A 33 22.29 16.63 -22.73
N TYR A 34 22.72 17.73 -22.09
CA TYR A 34 22.00 19.00 -22.08
C TYR A 34 21.80 19.55 -23.48
N ASN A 35 22.87 19.61 -24.27
CA ASN A 35 22.83 20.15 -25.64
C ASN A 35 21.87 19.33 -26.51
N TRP A 36 21.93 18.02 -26.40
CA TRP A 36 20.99 17.14 -27.10
C TRP A 36 19.55 17.36 -26.62
N LEU A 37 19.28 17.33 -25.32
CA LEU A 37 17.93 17.56 -24.75
C LEU A 37 17.36 18.91 -25.20
N LYS A 38 18.15 19.98 -25.16
CA LYS A 38 17.74 21.32 -25.61
C LYS A 38 17.29 21.33 -27.05
N ASN A 39 18.03 20.66 -27.93
CA ASN A 39 17.71 20.58 -29.35
C ASN A 39 16.48 19.72 -29.62
N ASP A 40 16.38 18.58 -28.94
CA ASP A 40 15.27 17.62 -29.03
C ASP A 40 13.95 18.25 -28.55
N LEU A 41 13.95 18.84 -27.35
CA LEU A 41 12.80 19.51 -26.78
C LEU A 41 12.35 20.79 -27.53
N ALA A 42 13.22 21.39 -28.34
CA ALA A 42 12.85 22.50 -29.20
C ALA A 42 11.96 22.07 -30.39
N LEU A 43 11.90 20.77 -30.68
CA LEU A 43 11.10 20.21 -31.78
C LEU A 43 9.70 19.82 -31.38
N ILE A 44 9.43 19.65 -30.06
CA ILE A 44 8.12 19.23 -29.57
C ILE A 44 7.08 20.36 -29.67
N LYS A 45 5.83 19.98 -29.88
CA LYS A 45 4.73 20.96 -29.89
C LYS A 45 4.41 21.39 -28.46
N LYS A 46 3.89 22.60 -28.29
CA LYS A 46 3.60 23.18 -26.97
C LYS A 46 2.65 22.34 -26.10
N ASP A 47 1.71 21.67 -26.72
CA ASP A 47 0.68 20.82 -26.08
C ASP A 47 1.04 19.34 -26.07
N GLN A 48 2.12 18.94 -26.73
CA GLN A 48 2.59 17.57 -26.77
C GLN A 48 3.01 17.11 -25.37
N ALA A 49 2.47 15.99 -24.91
CA ALA A 49 2.81 15.44 -23.62
C ALA A 49 4.26 14.93 -23.59
N LEU A 50 4.95 15.12 -22.47
CA LEU A 50 6.32 14.68 -22.28
C LEU A 50 6.39 13.64 -21.15
N ILE A 51 7.04 12.52 -21.41
CA ILE A 51 7.34 11.49 -20.44
C ILE A 51 8.83 11.20 -20.44
N LEU A 52 9.45 11.26 -19.27
CA LEU A 52 10.88 11.10 -19.06
C LEU A 52 11.19 9.72 -18.50
N PHE A 53 12.23 9.06 -19.00
CA PHE A 53 12.77 7.81 -18.49
C PHE A 53 14.23 8.01 -18.09
N ASN A 54 14.53 7.67 -16.85
CA ASN A 54 15.87 7.77 -16.29
C ASN A 54 16.19 6.57 -15.42
N HIS A 55 17.47 6.32 -15.18
CA HIS A 55 17.85 5.32 -14.16
C HIS A 55 17.53 5.83 -12.76
N ASP A 56 17.75 7.13 -12.48
CA ASP A 56 17.53 7.78 -11.20
C ASP A 56 16.81 9.13 -11.37
N LEU A 57 16.44 9.79 -10.29
CA LEU A 57 15.90 11.15 -10.30
C LEU A 57 16.96 12.16 -10.79
N PHE A 58 16.54 13.20 -11.48
CA PHE A 58 17.44 14.30 -11.86
C PHE A 58 17.98 15.05 -10.65
N THR A 59 17.19 15.13 -9.59
CA THR A 59 17.59 15.73 -8.31
C THR A 59 16.96 14.97 -7.16
N PRO A 60 17.63 14.88 -6.00
CA PRO A 60 17.13 14.17 -4.83
C PRO A 60 15.77 14.65 -4.34
N ASN A 61 15.45 15.94 -4.52
CA ASN A 61 14.18 16.53 -4.09
C ASN A 61 13.08 16.46 -5.16
N ASP A 62 13.33 15.74 -6.26
CA ASP A 62 12.35 15.50 -7.32
C ASP A 62 11.82 16.81 -7.94
N SER A 63 12.71 17.72 -8.27
CA SER A 63 12.37 19.06 -8.75
C SER A 63 12.05 19.15 -10.24
N PHE A 64 12.26 18.07 -11.01
CA PHE A 64 12.18 18.04 -12.48
C PHE A 64 13.16 19.01 -13.18
N ILE A 65 14.32 19.17 -12.58
CA ILE A 65 15.39 20.00 -13.11
C ILE A 65 16.57 19.12 -13.53
N PHE A 66 16.95 19.20 -14.79
CA PHE A 66 18.22 18.65 -15.26
C PHE A 66 19.26 19.78 -15.24
N LYS A 67 20.38 19.54 -14.56
CA LYS A 67 21.47 20.52 -14.42
C LYS A 67 22.76 19.89 -14.88
N ALA A 68 23.32 20.38 -15.97
CA ALA A 68 24.65 19.99 -16.44
C ALA A 68 25.76 20.79 -15.73
N ASP A 69 25.54 22.08 -15.54
CA ASP A 69 26.35 23.04 -14.77
C ASP A 69 25.51 24.25 -14.39
N ASP A 70 26.09 25.31 -13.83
CA ASP A 70 25.35 26.49 -13.35
C ASP A 70 24.66 27.28 -14.47
N ASP A 71 25.18 27.23 -15.67
CA ASP A 71 24.65 27.95 -16.84
C ASP A 71 23.75 27.08 -17.74
N HIS A 72 23.71 25.76 -17.49
CA HIS A 72 23.05 24.79 -18.37
C HIS A 72 22.03 23.96 -17.58
N ILE A 73 20.85 24.58 -17.43
CA ILE A 73 19.73 24.07 -16.65
C ILE A 73 18.50 23.92 -17.55
N LEU A 74 17.84 22.78 -17.49
CA LEU A 74 16.54 22.52 -18.09
C LEU A 74 15.52 22.27 -17.00
N ASN A 75 14.40 23.01 -17.04
CA ASN A 75 13.27 22.80 -16.15
C ASN A 75 12.15 22.12 -16.93
N PHE A 76 11.93 20.85 -16.67
CA PHE A 76 10.89 20.08 -17.36
C PHE A 76 9.46 20.49 -16.99
N ARG A 77 9.26 21.28 -15.91
CA ARG A 77 7.96 21.88 -15.59
C ARG A 77 7.52 22.95 -16.59
N SER A 78 8.42 23.46 -17.43
CA SER A 78 8.10 24.40 -18.51
C SER A 78 7.47 23.74 -19.75
N PHE A 79 7.45 22.42 -19.80
CA PHE A 79 6.82 21.61 -20.84
C PHE A 79 5.53 20.96 -20.34
N ASN A 80 4.75 20.34 -21.21
CA ASN A 80 3.59 19.55 -20.83
C ASN A 80 4.02 18.18 -20.25
N THR A 81 4.91 18.22 -19.25
CA THR A 81 5.45 17.02 -18.61
C THR A 81 4.37 16.32 -17.79
N LYS A 82 4.19 15.03 -18.03
CA LYS A 82 3.21 14.18 -17.34
C LYS A 82 3.85 13.29 -16.31
N ALA A 83 5.03 12.73 -16.59
CA ALA A 83 5.73 11.85 -15.67
C ALA A 83 7.23 11.80 -15.89
N GLN A 84 7.94 11.50 -14.81
CA GLN A 84 9.29 10.95 -14.79
C GLN A 84 9.26 9.54 -14.22
N LEU A 85 9.71 8.57 -14.99
CA LEU A 85 9.82 7.17 -14.61
C LEU A 85 11.29 6.84 -14.32
N TYR A 86 11.55 6.21 -13.18
CA TYR A 86 12.91 5.90 -12.76
C TYR A 86 13.00 4.60 -11.96
N GLY A 87 14.20 4.10 -11.76
CA GLY A 87 14.52 2.91 -10.99
C GLY A 87 15.45 3.21 -9.83
N HIS A 88 16.69 2.71 -9.87
CA HIS A 88 17.80 2.91 -8.94
C HIS A 88 17.50 2.59 -7.47
N MET A 89 16.46 3.16 -6.89
CA MET A 89 16.12 3.10 -5.46
C MET A 89 15.57 1.75 -5.02
N HIS A 90 15.33 0.81 -5.92
CA HIS A 90 14.83 -0.54 -5.63
C HIS A 90 13.60 -0.55 -4.71
N TYR A 91 12.64 0.34 -4.96
CA TYR A 91 11.36 0.37 -4.25
C TYR A 91 10.20 0.76 -5.19
N ASN A 92 8.97 0.55 -4.74
CA ASN A 92 7.79 1.00 -5.45
C ASN A 92 7.28 2.30 -4.82
N TYR A 93 7.18 3.35 -5.63
CA TYR A 93 6.77 4.67 -5.17
C TYR A 93 6.12 5.47 -6.29
N VAL A 94 5.09 6.22 -5.96
CA VAL A 94 4.46 7.20 -6.85
C VAL A 94 4.25 8.49 -6.08
N ARG A 95 4.61 9.61 -6.68
CA ARG A 95 4.33 10.94 -6.16
C ARG A 95 3.68 11.79 -7.22
N ASN A 96 2.65 12.53 -6.85
CA ASN A 96 2.03 13.53 -7.69
C ASN A 96 2.44 14.94 -7.22
N GLN A 97 3.02 15.70 -8.11
CA GLN A 97 3.42 17.08 -7.87
C GLN A 97 2.69 18.01 -8.86
N ASN A 98 1.48 18.45 -8.49
CA ASN A 98 0.65 19.34 -9.30
C ASN A 98 0.38 18.78 -10.72
N GLY A 99 0.07 17.50 -10.81
CA GLY A 99 -0.26 16.82 -12.07
C GLY A 99 0.91 16.16 -12.78
N ILE A 100 2.14 16.36 -12.32
CA ILE A 100 3.31 15.64 -12.83
C ILE A 100 3.63 14.50 -11.87
N TYR A 101 3.73 13.27 -12.41
CA TYR A 101 4.02 12.08 -11.63
C TYR A 101 5.51 11.76 -11.63
N THR A 102 6.03 11.40 -10.45
CA THR A 102 7.31 10.71 -10.31
C THR A 102 7.00 9.27 -9.96
N ILE A 103 7.51 8.33 -10.74
CA ILE A 103 7.15 6.91 -10.63
C ILE A 103 8.43 6.08 -10.55
N CYS A 104 8.68 5.49 -9.38
CA CYS A 104 9.72 4.49 -9.16
C CYS A 104 9.12 3.09 -9.19
N THR A 105 9.84 2.16 -9.82
CA THR A 105 9.45 0.75 -9.82
C THR A 105 10.60 -0.08 -9.27
N GLY A 106 10.27 -1.01 -8.36
CA GLY A 106 11.21 -1.96 -7.78
C GLY A 106 11.83 -2.88 -8.84
N THR A 107 12.88 -3.59 -8.45
CA THR A 107 13.60 -4.48 -9.37
C THR A 107 12.81 -5.75 -9.69
N LEU A 108 12.99 -6.26 -10.90
CA LEU A 108 12.33 -7.48 -11.34
C LEU A 108 12.96 -8.75 -10.76
N ASP A 109 14.24 -8.69 -10.43
CA ASP A 109 15.05 -9.88 -10.07
C ASP A 109 15.21 -10.11 -8.56
N LYS A 110 15.14 -9.05 -7.74
CA LYS A 110 15.51 -9.12 -6.30
C LYS A 110 14.42 -8.67 -5.34
N GLY A 111 13.36 -8.03 -5.86
CA GLY A 111 12.42 -7.28 -5.03
C GLY A 111 13.00 -5.93 -4.57
N GLY A 112 12.30 -5.29 -3.66
CA GLY A 112 12.63 -3.94 -3.20
C GLY A 112 13.39 -3.90 -1.87
N ILE A 113 14.14 -2.82 -1.65
CA ILE A 113 14.68 -2.49 -0.31
C ILE A 113 13.57 -2.13 0.68
N ASP A 114 12.40 -1.82 0.17
CA ASP A 114 11.15 -1.65 0.92
C ASP A 114 10.46 -2.98 1.25
N HIS A 115 11.15 -4.11 1.07
CA HIS A 115 10.64 -5.47 1.23
C HIS A 115 9.51 -5.86 0.27
N SER A 116 9.25 -5.06 -0.77
CA SER A 116 8.32 -5.45 -1.82
C SER A 116 8.85 -6.63 -2.63
N PRO A 117 7.98 -7.55 -3.08
CA PRO A 117 8.40 -8.60 -4.01
C PRO A 117 8.89 -8.04 -5.34
N SER A 118 9.62 -8.85 -6.09
CA SER A 118 9.99 -8.57 -7.48
C SER A 118 8.77 -8.06 -8.26
N SER A 119 8.92 -6.96 -8.96
CA SER A 119 7.77 -6.26 -9.55
C SER A 119 8.09 -5.61 -10.89
N PHE A 120 7.06 -5.35 -11.65
CA PHE A 120 7.06 -4.54 -12.86
C PHE A 120 5.81 -3.67 -12.89
N ARG A 121 5.78 -2.68 -13.76
CA ARG A 121 4.65 -1.75 -13.84
C ARG A 121 4.12 -1.67 -15.28
N GLU A 122 2.81 -1.86 -15.42
CA GLU A 122 2.10 -1.51 -16.64
C GLU A 122 1.71 -0.02 -16.57
N ILE A 123 2.03 0.73 -17.61
CA ILE A 123 1.69 2.14 -17.73
C ILE A 123 0.87 2.31 -19.00
N LYS A 124 -0.26 2.98 -18.88
CA LYS A 124 -1.11 3.32 -20.01
C LYS A 124 -1.28 4.84 -20.06
N VAL A 125 -1.15 5.38 -21.26
CA VAL A 125 -1.45 6.79 -21.57
C VAL A 125 -2.66 6.78 -22.50
N ASP A 126 -3.72 7.45 -22.12
CA ASP A 126 -4.93 7.54 -22.94
C ASP A 126 -4.83 8.68 -23.99
N ALA A 127 -5.88 8.80 -24.80
CA ALA A 127 -5.96 9.84 -25.86
C ALA A 127 -5.99 11.28 -25.31
N ASN A 128 -6.21 11.48 -24.02
CA ASN A 128 -6.21 12.76 -23.32
C ASN A 128 -4.93 12.95 -22.49
N ASP A 129 -3.89 12.15 -22.75
CA ASP A 129 -2.61 12.16 -22.05
C ASP A 129 -2.72 11.83 -20.55
N ASN A 130 -3.81 11.18 -20.10
CA ASN A 130 -3.91 10.73 -18.73
C ASN A 130 -3.13 9.45 -18.53
N ILE A 131 -2.40 9.39 -17.42
CA ILE A 131 -1.60 8.22 -17.04
C ILE A 131 -2.38 7.37 -16.07
N THR A 132 -2.43 6.08 -16.35
CA THR A 132 -2.84 5.06 -15.38
C THR A 132 -1.72 4.05 -15.21
N THR A 133 -1.54 3.57 -13.99
CA THR A 133 -0.50 2.58 -13.70
C THR A 133 -1.09 1.40 -12.97
N GLN A 134 -0.47 0.24 -13.17
CA GLN A 134 -0.76 -0.96 -12.42
C GLN A 134 0.56 -1.63 -12.04
N LEU A 135 0.87 -1.64 -10.75
CA LEU A 135 1.99 -2.39 -10.20
C LEU A 135 1.64 -3.88 -10.22
N ARG A 136 2.53 -4.69 -10.79
CA ARG A 136 2.40 -6.14 -10.86
C ARG A 136 3.60 -6.79 -10.18
N TYR A 137 3.34 -7.84 -9.40
CA TYR A 137 4.39 -8.63 -8.78
C TYR A 137 4.73 -9.81 -9.67
N ALA A 138 6.04 -10.06 -9.85
CA ALA A 138 6.56 -11.07 -10.75
C ALA A 138 6.67 -12.45 -10.07
N PHE A 139 6.78 -13.49 -10.87
CA PHE A 139 7.09 -14.87 -10.47
C PHE A 139 6.07 -15.53 -9.53
N ILE A 140 4.84 -15.04 -9.49
CA ILE A 140 3.75 -15.65 -8.73
C ILE A 140 2.89 -16.46 -9.68
N GLU A 141 2.87 -17.79 -9.48
CA GLU A 141 2.00 -18.71 -10.21
C GLU A 141 0.52 -18.51 -9.82
N PRO A 142 -0.45 -19.06 -10.60
CA PRO A 142 -1.87 -18.93 -10.27
C PRO A 142 -2.17 -19.34 -8.83
N GLN A 143 -2.66 -18.41 -8.03
CA GLN A 143 -2.93 -18.61 -6.62
C GLN A 143 -4.34 -18.19 -6.24
N ILE A 144 -4.89 -18.90 -5.25
CA ILE A 144 -6.15 -18.57 -4.62
C ILE A 144 -6.09 -18.96 -3.14
N ALA A 145 -6.61 -18.11 -2.28
CA ALA A 145 -6.73 -18.37 -0.84
C ALA A 145 -8.10 -17.92 -0.36
N ILE A 146 -8.85 -18.84 0.26
CA ILE A 146 -10.12 -18.53 0.91
C ILE A 146 -9.79 -17.92 2.27
N VAL A 147 -10.12 -16.64 2.46
CA VAL A 147 -9.92 -15.90 3.70
C VAL A 147 -11.08 -16.16 4.66
N SER A 148 -12.30 -16.25 4.12
CA SER A 148 -13.53 -16.57 4.89
C SER A 148 -14.47 -17.39 4.02
N PRO A 149 -15.10 -18.45 4.59
CA PRO A 149 -14.82 -19.05 5.90
C PRO A 149 -13.47 -19.77 5.93
N MET A 150 -12.83 -19.78 7.11
CA MET A 150 -11.57 -20.51 7.30
C MET A 150 -11.78 -22.01 7.35
N ASN A 151 -10.76 -22.74 6.93
CA ASN A 151 -10.79 -24.20 6.96
C ASN A 151 -10.84 -24.75 8.41
N ASN A 152 -11.65 -25.79 8.60
CA ASN A 152 -11.84 -26.49 9.87
C ASN A 152 -12.33 -25.65 11.07
N GLN A 153 -13.04 -24.56 10.81
CA GLN A 153 -13.65 -23.76 11.88
C GLN A 153 -15.18 -23.88 11.88
N THR A 154 -15.79 -23.40 12.95
CA THR A 154 -17.21 -23.08 12.99
C THR A 154 -17.39 -21.71 12.36
N ALA A 155 -18.05 -21.65 11.22
CA ALA A 155 -18.41 -20.37 10.60
C ALA A 155 -19.77 -19.94 11.14
N ALA A 156 -19.78 -18.91 11.95
CA ALA A 156 -21.00 -18.20 12.29
C ALA A 156 -21.43 -17.36 11.06
N ALA A 157 -22.73 -17.21 10.89
CA ALA A 157 -23.25 -16.18 9.99
C ALA A 157 -22.91 -14.83 10.61
N CYS A 158 -21.79 -14.25 10.19
CA CYS A 158 -21.34 -12.98 10.74
C CYS A 158 -22.25 -11.83 10.26
N THR A 159 -23.09 -11.34 11.15
CA THR A 159 -23.28 -9.92 11.44
C THR A 159 -24.25 -9.06 10.67
N ILE A 160 -24.87 -9.41 9.54
CA ILE A 160 -25.84 -8.46 8.96
C ILE A 160 -27.23 -9.05 8.78
N THR A 161 -27.32 -10.30 8.44
CA THR A 161 -28.57 -11.08 8.42
C THR A 161 -28.28 -12.50 8.83
N GLU A 162 -29.14 -13.08 9.62
CA GLU A 162 -28.93 -14.38 10.29
C GLU A 162 -28.67 -15.57 9.37
N ASP A 163 -28.87 -15.43 8.05
CA ASP A 163 -28.76 -16.52 7.09
C ASP A 163 -27.72 -16.27 5.99
N GLN A 164 -26.81 -15.29 6.16
CA GLN A 164 -25.81 -14.96 5.15
C GLN A 164 -24.39 -15.33 5.61
N LEU A 165 -23.70 -16.10 4.80
CA LEU A 165 -22.29 -16.44 4.99
C LEU A 165 -21.42 -15.50 4.16
N PRO A 166 -20.62 -14.62 4.79
CA PRO A 166 -19.70 -13.77 4.06
C PRO A 166 -18.51 -14.58 3.53
N VAL A 167 -18.25 -14.45 2.24
CA VAL A 167 -17.12 -15.08 1.54
C VAL A 167 -16.12 -14.02 1.13
N SER A 168 -14.86 -14.26 1.42
CA SER A 168 -13.73 -13.44 0.99
C SER A 168 -12.61 -14.34 0.46
N VAL A 169 -12.09 -13.98 -0.71
CA VAL A 169 -11.10 -14.77 -1.44
C VAL A 169 -10.03 -13.85 -1.98
N ASN A 170 -8.76 -14.20 -1.78
CA ASN A 170 -7.65 -13.54 -2.46
C ASN A 170 -7.16 -14.41 -3.60
N THR A 171 -6.95 -13.83 -4.77
CA THR A 171 -6.45 -14.52 -5.95
C THR A 171 -5.49 -13.63 -6.73
N TYR A 172 -4.43 -14.23 -7.27
CA TYR A 172 -3.42 -13.52 -8.04
C TYR A 172 -2.66 -14.45 -8.99
N TYR A 173 -2.22 -13.88 -10.10
CA TYR A 173 -1.28 -14.48 -11.03
C TYR A 173 -0.47 -13.40 -11.72
N SER A 174 0.86 -13.53 -11.77
CA SER A 174 1.76 -12.52 -12.35
C SER A 174 1.48 -12.22 -13.81
N GLN A 175 1.19 -13.26 -14.60
CA GLN A 175 1.10 -13.17 -16.07
C GLN A 175 -0.30 -12.84 -16.60
N ALA A 176 -1.34 -12.89 -15.75
CA ALA A 176 -2.71 -12.63 -16.19
C ALA A 176 -3.59 -12.09 -15.06
N LYS A 177 -4.58 -11.30 -15.42
CA LYS A 177 -5.58 -10.80 -14.47
C LYS A 177 -6.62 -11.85 -14.18
N THR A 178 -7.15 -11.86 -12.97
CA THR A 178 -8.34 -12.62 -12.63
C THR A 178 -9.53 -12.01 -13.35
N SER A 179 -10.20 -12.82 -14.18
CA SER A 179 -11.34 -12.40 -14.98
C SER A 179 -12.67 -12.76 -14.32
N HIS A 180 -12.68 -13.84 -13.52
CA HIS A 180 -13.87 -14.40 -12.92
C HIS A 180 -13.52 -15.27 -11.72
N VAL A 181 -14.38 -15.31 -10.70
CA VAL A 181 -14.27 -16.21 -9.54
C VAL A 181 -15.63 -16.80 -9.26
N SER A 182 -15.73 -18.13 -9.34
CA SER A 182 -16.95 -18.87 -9.03
C SER A 182 -16.78 -19.69 -7.75
N TYR A 183 -17.91 -20.04 -7.14
CA TYR A 183 -17.93 -20.92 -5.98
C TYR A 183 -18.98 -22.02 -6.09
N ILE A 184 -18.72 -23.13 -5.41
CA ILE A 184 -19.67 -24.22 -5.16
C ILE A 184 -19.63 -24.51 -3.66
N LEU A 185 -20.80 -24.48 -3.01
CA LEU A 185 -21.02 -24.95 -1.67
C LEU A 185 -21.61 -26.34 -1.76
N SER A 186 -21.03 -27.32 -1.07
CA SER A 186 -21.50 -28.71 -1.06
C SER A 186 -21.49 -29.29 0.36
N ASP A 187 -22.29 -30.29 0.56
CA ASP A 187 -22.24 -31.15 1.76
C ASP A 187 -20.91 -31.93 1.76
N SER A 188 -20.21 -31.95 2.91
CA SER A 188 -18.89 -32.57 2.98
C SER A 188 -18.90 -34.10 3.04
N GLU A 189 -20.06 -34.72 3.35
CA GLU A 189 -20.19 -36.17 3.49
C GLU A 189 -20.49 -36.86 2.17
N ASN A 190 -21.36 -36.22 1.35
CA ASN A 190 -21.84 -36.82 0.11
C ASN A 190 -21.47 -36.02 -1.15
N ASN A 191 -20.83 -34.87 -1.02
CA ASN A 191 -20.45 -33.93 -2.08
C ASN A 191 -21.65 -33.38 -2.88
N GLN A 192 -22.86 -33.45 -2.34
CA GLN A 192 -24.03 -32.89 -2.99
C GLN A 192 -23.91 -31.35 -3.08
N GLU A 193 -24.06 -30.81 -4.27
CA GLU A 193 -24.12 -29.36 -4.49
C GLU A 193 -25.36 -28.78 -3.81
N ILE A 194 -25.15 -27.73 -2.99
CA ILE A 194 -26.19 -27.01 -2.25
C ILE A 194 -26.47 -25.68 -2.95
N VAL A 195 -25.42 -24.89 -3.18
CA VAL A 195 -25.48 -23.57 -3.80
C VAL A 195 -24.22 -23.37 -4.65
N LYS A 196 -24.37 -22.70 -5.78
CA LYS A 196 -23.26 -22.21 -6.59
C LYS A 196 -23.51 -20.77 -7.06
N GLY A 197 -22.44 -20.06 -7.40
CA GLY A 197 -22.54 -18.70 -7.90
C GLY A 197 -21.18 -18.08 -8.14
N ASP A 198 -21.19 -16.77 -8.29
CA ASP A 198 -20.01 -15.97 -8.60
C ASP A 198 -19.74 -14.97 -7.50
N LEU A 199 -18.45 -14.66 -7.30
CA LEU A 199 -18.01 -13.62 -6.41
C LEU A 199 -17.73 -12.34 -7.18
N ALA A 200 -17.97 -11.19 -6.55
CA ALA A 200 -17.68 -9.88 -7.11
C ALA A 200 -16.25 -9.45 -6.80
N SER A 201 -15.59 -8.81 -7.76
CA SER A 201 -14.30 -8.15 -7.52
C SER A 201 -14.47 -6.96 -6.57
N ARG A 202 -13.65 -6.89 -5.53
CA ARG A 202 -13.58 -5.78 -4.57
C ARG A 202 -12.33 -4.93 -4.79
N THR A 203 -11.23 -5.61 -5.07
CA THR A 203 -9.96 -5.02 -5.49
C THR A 203 -9.34 -5.93 -6.54
N GLU A 204 -8.18 -5.58 -7.09
CA GLU A 204 -7.46 -6.46 -8.04
C GLU A 204 -7.20 -7.87 -7.47
N TRP A 205 -6.99 -7.96 -6.16
CA TRP A 205 -6.59 -9.19 -5.47
C TRP A 205 -7.73 -9.88 -4.73
N ASN A 206 -8.76 -9.13 -4.34
CA ASN A 206 -9.81 -9.63 -3.45
C ASN A 206 -11.16 -9.69 -4.16
N TRP A 207 -11.77 -10.84 -4.04
CA TRP A 207 -13.12 -11.14 -4.51
C TRP A 207 -13.97 -11.57 -3.33
N GLY A 208 -15.25 -11.24 -3.36
CA GLY A 208 -16.12 -11.63 -2.28
C GLY A 208 -17.60 -11.42 -2.55
N GLY A 209 -18.38 -11.95 -1.64
CA GLY A 209 -19.83 -11.89 -1.68
C GLY A 209 -20.44 -12.48 -0.43
N THR A 210 -21.72 -12.70 -0.42
CA THR A 210 -22.46 -13.42 0.61
C THR A 210 -23.21 -14.57 -0.01
N ILE A 211 -23.19 -15.72 0.65
CA ILE A 211 -23.98 -16.88 0.27
C ILE A 211 -25.19 -16.92 1.19
N GLN A 212 -26.39 -16.95 0.60
CA GLN A 212 -27.61 -17.20 1.34
C GLN A 212 -27.64 -18.66 1.77
N MET A 213 -27.59 -18.91 3.06
CA MET A 213 -27.48 -20.25 3.61
C MET A 213 -28.86 -20.87 3.81
N PRO A 214 -29.12 -22.08 3.28
CA PRO A 214 -30.37 -22.79 3.54
C PRO A 214 -30.45 -23.22 5.02
N ALA A 215 -31.64 -23.07 5.62
CA ALA A 215 -31.83 -23.36 7.04
C ALA A 215 -31.58 -24.85 7.42
N ASN A 216 -31.78 -25.76 6.46
CA ASN A 216 -31.55 -27.20 6.66
C ASN A 216 -30.06 -27.59 6.66
N GLU A 217 -29.17 -26.67 6.37
CA GLU A 217 -27.71 -26.91 6.40
C GLU A 217 -27.07 -26.56 7.74
N MET A 218 -27.84 -26.01 8.67
CA MET A 218 -27.34 -25.63 10.00
C MET A 218 -26.79 -26.84 10.77
N GLY A 219 -25.62 -26.69 11.37
CA GLY A 219 -24.91 -27.72 12.11
C GLY A 219 -24.14 -28.71 11.24
N LYS A 220 -24.30 -28.67 9.93
CA LYS A 220 -23.58 -29.56 9.01
C LYS A 220 -22.17 -29.07 8.72
N ARG A 221 -21.33 -30.02 8.36
CA ARG A 221 -20.00 -29.75 7.81
C ARG A 221 -20.11 -29.58 6.30
N LEU A 222 -19.63 -28.46 5.81
CA LEU A 222 -19.78 -28.05 4.42
C LEU A 222 -18.41 -27.80 3.79
N ASN A 223 -18.32 -27.98 2.47
CA ASN A 223 -17.17 -27.62 1.64
C ASN A 223 -17.53 -26.41 0.77
N LEU A 224 -16.75 -25.34 0.88
CA LEU A 224 -16.77 -24.23 -0.05
C LEU A 224 -15.57 -24.40 -1.00
N THR A 225 -15.85 -24.76 -2.25
CA THR A 225 -14.84 -24.84 -3.31
C THR A 225 -14.92 -23.57 -4.17
N VAL A 226 -13.82 -22.85 -4.30
CA VAL A 226 -13.72 -21.62 -5.06
C VAL A 226 -12.71 -21.80 -6.19
N THR A 227 -13.08 -21.36 -7.38
CA THR A 227 -12.22 -21.41 -8.57
C THR A 227 -12.05 -20.01 -9.16
N SER A 228 -10.82 -19.55 -9.28
CA SER A 228 -10.47 -18.35 -10.03
C SER A 228 -10.06 -18.71 -11.46
N PHE A 229 -10.51 -17.88 -12.41
CA PHE A 229 -10.20 -17.98 -13.83
C PHE A 229 -9.38 -16.77 -14.23
N PHE A 230 -8.25 -17.01 -14.89
CA PHE A 230 -7.37 -15.96 -15.36
C PHE A 230 -7.57 -15.69 -16.86
N SER A 231 -7.29 -14.47 -17.30
CA SER A 231 -7.53 -14.00 -18.67
C SER A 231 -6.79 -14.79 -19.75
N ASN A 232 -5.76 -15.55 -19.38
CA ASN A 232 -5.01 -16.44 -20.27
C ASN A 232 -5.51 -17.90 -20.25
N GLY A 233 -6.65 -18.18 -19.62
CA GLY A 233 -7.26 -19.51 -19.53
C GLY A 233 -6.77 -20.40 -18.39
N LYS A 234 -5.72 -19.99 -17.63
CA LYS A 234 -5.31 -20.72 -16.43
C LYS A 234 -6.36 -20.58 -15.32
N LYS A 235 -6.33 -21.50 -14.37
CA LYS A 235 -7.23 -21.57 -13.22
C LYS A 235 -6.46 -21.89 -11.94
N ALA A 236 -7.02 -21.47 -10.80
CA ALA A 236 -6.62 -21.93 -9.47
C ALA A 236 -7.86 -22.27 -8.66
N THR A 237 -7.79 -23.32 -7.85
CA THR A 237 -8.92 -23.77 -7.04
C THR A 237 -8.47 -24.00 -5.60
N ALA A 238 -9.31 -23.61 -4.66
CA ALA A 238 -9.12 -23.88 -3.23
C ALA A 238 -10.44 -24.36 -2.62
N THR A 239 -10.35 -25.14 -1.56
CA THR A 239 -11.53 -25.61 -0.80
C THR A 239 -11.31 -25.29 0.68
N SER A 240 -12.36 -24.75 1.30
CA SER A 240 -12.45 -24.58 2.75
C SER A 240 -13.58 -25.46 3.28
N GLN A 241 -13.27 -26.25 4.30
CA GLN A 241 -14.26 -27.08 5.01
C GLN A 241 -14.59 -26.42 6.35
N PHE A 242 -15.87 -26.26 6.65
CA PHE A 242 -16.33 -25.60 7.88
C PHE A 242 -17.65 -26.16 8.38
N ILE A 243 -18.01 -25.86 9.64
CA ILE A 243 -19.32 -26.16 10.20
C ILE A 243 -20.16 -24.89 10.15
N TYR A 244 -21.32 -24.93 9.51
CA TYR A 244 -22.25 -23.80 9.54
C TYR A 244 -23.05 -23.78 10.83
N GLN A 245 -22.99 -22.66 11.57
CA GLN A 245 -23.71 -22.49 12.84
C GLN A 245 -24.19 -21.05 12.98
N LYS A 246 -25.49 -20.86 13.19
CA LYS A 246 -26.15 -19.56 13.19
C LYS A 246 -25.85 -18.70 14.42
N ASP A 247 -25.87 -19.27 15.59
CA ASP A 247 -25.77 -18.55 16.86
C ASP A 247 -24.42 -18.75 17.57
N PHE A 248 -23.38 -18.99 16.81
CA PHE A 248 -22.05 -19.18 17.40
C PHE A 248 -21.54 -17.87 17.98
N LYS A 249 -21.43 -17.80 19.30
CA LYS A 249 -20.83 -16.66 20.00
C LYS A 249 -19.35 -16.94 20.27
N LEU A 250 -18.50 -16.10 19.69
CA LEU A 250 -17.10 -16.08 20.07
C LEU A 250 -16.96 -15.53 21.48
N SER A 251 -16.19 -16.22 22.32
CA SER A 251 -15.76 -15.63 23.58
C SER A 251 -14.69 -14.58 23.30
N THR A 252 -15.02 -13.32 23.51
CA THR A 252 -14.01 -12.26 23.45
C THR A 252 -13.24 -12.23 24.76
N ILE A 253 -11.92 -12.21 24.67
CA ILE A 253 -11.05 -11.97 25.82
C ILE A 253 -10.78 -10.47 25.82
N ALA A 254 -11.12 -9.78 26.93
CA ALA A 254 -10.67 -8.42 27.14
C ALA A 254 -9.15 -8.42 27.23
N GLY A 255 -8.49 -7.72 26.33
CA GLY A 255 -7.05 -7.55 26.27
C GLY A 255 -6.65 -6.10 26.50
N GLU A 256 -5.38 -5.88 26.74
CA GLU A 256 -4.80 -4.54 26.74
C GLU A 256 -4.80 -3.97 25.30
N ASP A 257 -4.85 -2.66 25.20
CA ASP A 257 -4.71 -1.98 23.93
C ASP A 257 -3.35 -2.32 23.28
N TRP A 258 -3.33 -2.38 21.95
CA TRP A 258 -2.14 -2.60 21.14
C TRP A 258 -1.89 -1.34 20.31
N ASN A 259 -1.25 -0.34 20.93
CA ASN A 259 -1.29 1.07 20.51
C ASN A 259 -0.36 1.41 19.34
N THR A 260 0.63 0.60 19.06
CA THR A 260 1.63 0.82 18.02
C THR A 260 2.31 -0.49 17.63
N LEU A 261 3.36 -0.42 16.82
CA LEU A 261 4.20 -1.57 16.48
C LEU A 261 4.66 -2.28 17.75
N LEU A 262 4.47 -3.61 17.81
CA LEU A 262 4.83 -4.43 18.98
C LEU A 262 4.23 -3.91 20.30
N GLN A 263 2.99 -3.45 20.26
CA GLN A 263 2.11 -3.08 21.38
C GLN A 263 2.30 -1.66 21.93
N ASN A 264 3.49 -1.24 22.26
CA ASN A 264 3.73 -0.01 23.02
C ASN A 264 5.01 0.71 22.54
N ALA A 265 5.30 1.89 23.09
CA ALA A 265 6.44 2.71 22.69
C ALA A 265 7.81 2.02 22.93
N ALA A 266 7.88 1.08 23.86
CA ALA A 266 9.08 0.28 24.11
C ALA A 266 9.18 -0.95 23.19
N HIS A 267 8.18 -1.17 22.31
CA HIS A 267 8.10 -2.30 21.38
C HIS A 267 8.32 -3.67 22.04
N SER A 268 7.70 -3.87 23.20
CA SER A 268 7.91 -5.10 24.02
C SER A 268 7.32 -6.35 23.39
N GLY A 269 6.33 -6.21 22.53
CA GLY A 269 5.76 -7.30 21.73
C GLY A 269 5.01 -8.39 22.53
N GLY A 270 4.69 -8.14 23.77
CA GLY A 270 4.09 -9.14 24.65
C GLY A 270 3.01 -8.60 25.59
N VAL A 271 2.07 -9.47 25.94
CA VAL A 271 1.04 -9.22 26.97
C VAL A 271 1.20 -10.24 28.09
N ASN A 272 1.14 -9.78 29.33
CA ASN A 272 1.43 -10.61 30.50
C ASN A 272 0.32 -11.60 30.88
N ASN A 273 -0.85 -11.55 30.24
CA ASN A 273 -2.04 -12.30 30.66
C ASN A 273 -2.88 -12.86 29.51
N SER A 274 -2.27 -13.38 28.46
CA SER A 274 -3.02 -13.97 27.37
C SER A 274 -3.56 -15.35 27.74
N GLN A 275 -4.85 -15.45 28.04
CA GLN A 275 -5.56 -16.72 28.11
C GLN A 275 -6.07 -17.13 26.71
N ILE A 276 -5.16 -17.32 25.77
CA ILE A 276 -5.53 -17.75 24.42
C ILE A 276 -5.99 -19.20 24.49
N LYS A 277 -7.24 -19.44 24.06
CA LYS A 277 -7.79 -20.79 23.90
C LYS A 277 -7.67 -21.23 22.45
N LEU A 278 -7.11 -22.41 22.26
CA LEU A 278 -7.03 -23.04 20.93
C LEU A 278 -8.19 -24.01 20.73
N PRO A 279 -8.65 -24.24 19.48
CA PRO A 279 -8.22 -23.57 18.25
C PRO A 279 -8.75 -22.14 18.13
N LEU A 280 -8.01 -21.27 17.46
CA LEU A 280 -8.47 -19.92 17.13
C LEU A 280 -9.62 -20.00 16.13
N GLN A 281 -10.57 -19.09 16.25
CA GLN A 281 -11.70 -18.93 15.34
C GLN A 281 -11.65 -17.55 14.66
N LEU A 282 -12.03 -17.50 13.38
CA LEU A 282 -12.17 -16.23 12.68
C LEU A 282 -13.40 -15.50 13.20
N GLN A 283 -13.21 -14.30 13.75
CA GLN A 283 -14.31 -13.48 14.23
C GLN A 283 -14.98 -12.74 13.07
N TRP A 284 -14.19 -12.05 12.28
CA TRP A 284 -14.66 -11.33 11.09
C TRP A 284 -13.52 -11.11 10.10
N THR A 285 -13.88 -10.78 8.89
CA THR A 285 -12.95 -10.31 7.84
C THR A 285 -13.56 -9.11 7.13
N THR A 286 -12.74 -8.16 6.77
CA THR A 286 -13.17 -6.97 6.04
C THR A 286 -12.15 -6.60 4.98
N ASN A 287 -12.60 -5.83 3.97
CA ASN A 287 -11.74 -5.32 2.92
C ASN A 287 -11.53 -3.82 3.10
N THR A 288 -10.29 -3.37 3.11
CA THR A 288 -9.94 -1.95 3.26
C THR A 288 -10.15 -1.13 1.98
N GLY A 289 -10.28 -1.81 0.84
CA GLY A 289 -10.38 -1.19 -0.49
C GLY A 289 -9.03 -0.81 -1.11
N SER A 290 -7.92 -1.14 -0.44
CA SER A 290 -6.55 -0.95 -0.91
C SER A 290 -5.62 -1.96 -0.25
N ASN A 291 -4.39 -2.09 -0.74
CA ASN A 291 -3.42 -3.03 -0.19
C ASN A 291 -2.94 -2.59 1.21
N ILE A 292 -2.50 -3.56 1.99
CA ILE A 292 -1.82 -3.34 3.27
C ILE A 292 -0.40 -3.87 3.10
N PHE A 293 0.58 -3.05 3.42
CA PHE A 293 1.98 -3.42 3.31
C PHE A 293 2.79 -2.77 4.44
N MET A 294 3.53 -3.57 5.20
CA MET A 294 4.38 -3.15 6.33
C MET A 294 3.64 -2.41 7.46
N CYS A 295 2.32 -2.29 7.39
CA CYS A 295 1.50 -1.68 8.43
C CYS A 295 0.78 -2.78 9.21
N SER A 296 1.09 -2.92 10.49
CA SER A 296 0.36 -3.81 11.39
C SER A 296 -0.91 -3.12 11.89
N PRO A 297 -2.02 -3.86 12.06
CA PRO A 297 -3.19 -3.30 12.72
C PRO A 297 -2.86 -2.96 14.18
N ILE A 298 -3.42 -1.87 14.66
CA ILE A 298 -3.39 -1.50 16.08
C ILE A 298 -4.80 -1.54 16.66
N ILE A 299 -4.90 -1.79 17.95
CA ILE A 299 -6.16 -1.94 18.67
C ILE A 299 -6.18 -0.96 19.84
N ALA A 300 -7.18 -0.10 19.89
CA ALA A 300 -7.39 0.81 21.01
C ALA A 300 -8.86 1.24 21.09
N GLY A 301 -9.38 1.38 22.30
CA GLY A 301 -10.73 1.90 22.51
C GLY A 301 -11.83 1.14 21.75
N GLN A 302 -11.79 -0.19 21.71
CA GLN A 302 -12.73 -1.06 20.99
C GLN A 302 -12.75 -0.82 19.46
N LYS A 303 -11.63 -0.37 18.89
CA LYS A 303 -11.46 -0.17 17.46
C LYS A 303 -10.18 -0.83 16.96
N VAL A 304 -10.22 -1.24 15.71
CA VAL A 304 -9.02 -1.68 14.95
C VAL A 304 -8.68 -0.60 13.95
N PHE A 305 -7.47 -0.09 14.02
CA PHE A 305 -6.97 0.90 13.05
C PHE A 305 -5.92 0.25 12.17
N ILE A 306 -5.95 0.60 10.89
CA ILE A 306 -5.00 0.12 9.88
C ILE A 306 -4.81 1.20 8.83
N ALA A 307 -3.62 1.28 8.26
CA ALA A 307 -3.37 2.12 7.10
C ALA A 307 -3.05 1.30 5.86
N THR A 308 -3.24 1.90 4.70
CA THR A 308 -3.17 1.22 3.41
C THR A 308 -2.12 1.82 2.49
N THR A 309 -1.77 1.05 1.46
CA THR A 309 -0.83 1.45 0.41
C THR A 309 -1.48 1.36 -0.96
N ASP A 310 -1.10 2.28 -1.84
CA ASP A 310 -1.36 2.20 -3.28
C ASP A 310 -0.19 2.87 -4.01
N ASP A 311 0.69 2.07 -4.58
CA ASP A 311 1.85 2.54 -5.32
C ASP A 311 1.54 2.74 -6.81
N ASN A 312 0.29 3.06 -7.15
CA ASN A 312 -0.17 3.45 -8.47
C ASN A 312 -0.55 4.95 -8.48
N VAL A 313 -0.70 5.52 -9.65
CA VAL A 313 -1.10 6.95 -9.81
C VAL A 313 -2.49 7.27 -9.23
N SER A 314 -3.31 6.26 -8.97
CA SER A 314 -4.59 6.39 -8.26
C SER A 314 -4.42 6.87 -6.81
N LEU A 315 -3.31 6.52 -6.16
CA LEU A 315 -3.01 6.86 -4.76
C LEU A 315 -4.23 6.66 -3.84
N ASN A 316 -4.88 5.49 -3.97
CA ASN A 316 -6.03 5.12 -3.13
C ASN A 316 -5.57 4.64 -1.76
N THR A 317 -5.10 5.58 -0.95
CA THR A 317 -4.44 5.34 0.33
C THR A 317 -5.23 5.92 1.47
N PHE A 318 -5.36 5.17 2.56
CA PHE A 318 -6.26 5.52 3.64
C PHE A 318 -5.73 5.09 5.01
N ILE A 319 -6.19 5.80 6.04
CA ILE A 319 -6.24 5.33 7.42
C ILE A 319 -7.70 4.94 7.68
N CYS A 320 -7.92 3.73 8.18
CA CYS A 320 -9.25 3.17 8.42
C CYS A 320 -9.41 2.79 9.89
N ALA A 321 -10.63 2.98 10.42
CA ALA A 321 -11.03 2.42 11.70
C ALA A 321 -12.20 1.46 11.50
N PHE A 322 -12.12 0.32 12.18
CA PHE A 322 -13.16 -0.70 12.19
C PHE A 322 -13.59 -0.97 13.62
N ASP A 323 -14.87 -1.30 13.80
CA ASP A 323 -15.37 -1.80 15.07
C ASP A 323 -14.69 -3.12 15.42
N PHE A 324 -14.17 -3.22 16.62
CA PHE A 324 -13.39 -4.37 17.07
C PHE A 324 -14.19 -5.68 17.05
N ASN A 325 -15.48 -5.64 17.37
CA ASN A 325 -16.30 -6.85 17.49
C ASN A 325 -16.86 -7.32 16.15
N SER A 326 -17.23 -6.39 15.28
CA SER A 326 -17.95 -6.69 14.03
C SER A 326 -17.13 -6.53 12.76
N GLY A 327 -15.97 -5.87 12.81
CA GLY A 327 -15.20 -5.52 11.62
C GLY A 327 -15.88 -4.49 10.72
N LYS A 328 -16.95 -3.86 11.19
CA LYS A 328 -17.65 -2.81 10.43
C LYS A 328 -16.78 -1.57 10.32
N LEU A 329 -16.66 -1.04 9.10
CA LEU A 329 -15.96 0.23 8.88
C LEU A 329 -16.70 1.36 9.63
N LEU A 330 -15.96 2.06 10.51
CA LEU A 330 -16.44 3.22 11.26
C LEU A 330 -16.16 4.51 10.51
N TRP A 331 -14.91 4.68 10.09
CA TRP A 331 -14.49 5.81 9.28
C TRP A 331 -13.27 5.49 8.43
N LYS A 332 -13.03 6.32 7.43
CA LYS A 332 -11.92 6.21 6.48
C LYS A 332 -11.40 7.60 6.13
N PHE A 333 -10.13 7.85 6.35
CA PHE A 333 -9.45 9.11 6.03
C PHE A 333 -8.46 8.90 4.89
N ARG A 334 -8.52 9.74 3.85
CA ARG A 334 -7.61 9.66 2.70
C ARG A 334 -6.28 10.34 3.02
N THR A 335 -5.17 9.65 2.83
CA THR A 335 -3.80 10.20 2.90
C THR A 335 -3.34 10.67 1.52
N ALA A 336 -2.30 11.49 1.47
CA ALA A 336 -1.75 11.98 0.20
C ALA A 336 -0.85 10.93 -0.50
N ASN A 337 -0.35 9.95 0.26
CA ASN A 337 0.49 8.87 -0.24
C ASN A 337 0.32 7.61 0.61
N SER A 338 0.94 6.51 0.18
CA SER A 338 0.98 5.22 0.88
C SER A 338 1.52 5.37 2.30
N VAL A 339 0.89 4.67 3.26
CA VAL A 339 1.43 4.51 4.61
C VAL A 339 2.09 3.13 4.67
N LYS A 340 3.41 3.11 4.76
CA LYS A 340 4.24 1.89 4.67
C LYS A 340 4.86 1.47 6.00
N ASN A 341 4.31 1.93 7.11
CA ASN A 341 4.70 1.52 8.44
C ASN A 341 3.51 1.55 9.40
N THR A 342 3.69 0.98 10.58
CA THR A 342 2.64 0.90 11.58
C THR A 342 2.33 2.30 12.14
N ILE A 343 1.05 2.58 12.25
CA ILE A 343 0.49 3.79 12.86
C ILE A 343 0.53 3.68 14.39
N ALA A 344 0.29 4.78 15.09
CA ALA A 344 0.27 4.80 16.55
C ALA A 344 -1.00 5.48 17.10
N TYR A 345 -1.38 5.09 18.31
CA TYR A 345 -2.50 5.66 19.04
C TYR A 345 -2.10 6.07 20.45
N GLU A 346 -2.54 7.23 20.88
CA GLU A 346 -2.50 7.65 22.27
C GLU A 346 -3.60 8.69 22.58
N ASN A 347 -4.25 8.55 23.73
CA ASN A 347 -5.20 9.56 24.26
C ASN A 347 -6.30 10.00 23.25
N GLY A 348 -6.88 9.07 22.51
CA GLY A 348 -7.95 9.37 21.54
C GLY A 348 -7.45 9.91 20.19
N ILE A 349 -6.15 9.89 19.94
CA ILE A 349 -5.54 10.39 18.71
C ILE A 349 -4.79 9.27 17.98
N VAL A 350 -5.10 9.07 16.70
CA VAL A 350 -4.37 8.19 15.80
C VAL A 350 -3.37 9.01 14.99
N VAL A 351 -2.11 8.60 14.99
CA VAL A 351 -1.04 9.26 14.25
C VAL A 351 -0.49 8.34 13.17
N ALA A 352 -0.31 8.86 11.97
CA ALA A 352 0.24 8.13 10.84
C ALA A 352 1.18 9.03 10.03
N GLN A 353 2.13 8.40 9.34
CA GLN A 353 3.05 9.05 8.42
C GLN A 353 2.96 8.40 7.05
N ASP A 354 2.79 9.19 5.99
CA ASP A 354 2.80 8.68 4.63
C ASP A 354 4.21 8.73 3.99
N ALA A 355 4.35 8.06 2.85
CA ALA A 355 5.61 7.97 2.12
C ALA A 355 6.08 9.30 1.50
N SER A 356 5.24 10.33 1.47
CA SER A 356 5.61 11.71 1.13
C SER A 356 5.93 12.55 2.36
N CYS A 357 6.14 11.90 3.52
CA CYS A 357 6.54 12.53 4.78
C CYS A 357 5.52 13.53 5.33
N ASN A 358 4.24 13.25 5.13
CA ASN A 358 3.20 13.93 5.85
C ASN A 358 2.85 13.15 7.12
N LEU A 359 2.86 13.83 8.25
CA LEU A 359 2.30 13.35 9.51
C LEU A 359 0.85 13.80 9.61
N TYR A 360 -0.01 12.90 10.02
CA TYR A 360 -1.43 13.13 10.26
C TYR A 360 -1.76 12.76 11.69
N ALA A 361 -2.50 13.61 12.39
CA ALA A 361 -3.17 13.24 13.63
C ALA A 361 -4.67 13.32 13.43
N LEU A 362 -5.35 12.23 13.75
CA LEU A 362 -6.79 12.07 13.54
C LEU A 362 -7.48 11.81 14.88
N ASP A 363 -8.65 12.38 15.08
CA ASP A 363 -9.55 11.99 16.14
C ASP A 363 -9.99 10.53 15.96
N SER A 364 -9.74 9.68 16.94
CA SER A 364 -9.95 8.24 16.84
C SER A 364 -11.41 7.82 16.73
N GLU A 365 -12.35 8.66 17.20
CA GLU A 365 -13.78 8.38 17.13
C GLU A 365 -14.37 8.71 15.75
N SER A 366 -13.98 9.84 15.19
CA SER A 366 -14.59 10.38 13.98
C SER A 366 -13.73 10.31 12.73
N GLY A 367 -12.42 10.03 12.85
CA GLY A 367 -11.46 10.12 11.75
C GLY A 367 -11.18 11.55 11.27
N LYS A 368 -11.64 12.56 12.00
CA LYS A 368 -11.44 13.97 11.65
C LYS A 368 -9.97 14.36 11.82
N LEU A 369 -9.42 15.06 10.83
CA LEU A 369 -8.08 15.60 10.90
C LEU A 369 -7.99 16.67 12.01
N LEU A 370 -7.11 16.47 12.97
CA LEU A 370 -6.79 17.42 14.04
C LEU A 370 -5.67 18.34 13.59
N TRP A 371 -4.59 17.77 13.07
CA TRP A 371 -3.50 18.52 12.48
C TRP A 371 -2.75 17.68 11.44
N LYS A 372 -2.02 18.38 10.58
CA LYS A 372 -1.10 17.81 9.60
C LYS A 372 0.22 18.58 9.64
N GLN A 373 1.33 17.85 9.64
CA GLN A 373 2.68 18.39 9.43
C GLN A 373 3.27 17.79 8.16
N SER A 374 3.93 18.60 7.36
CA SER A 374 4.70 18.13 6.21
C SER A 374 6.17 18.34 6.52
N ILE A 375 6.90 17.25 6.65
CA ILE A 375 8.34 17.28 6.85
C ILE A 375 8.97 17.59 5.48
N ASN A 376 9.71 18.69 5.39
CA ASN A 376 10.35 19.06 4.14
C ASN A 376 11.50 18.10 3.85
N LEU A 377 11.46 17.45 2.68
CA LEU A 377 12.50 16.52 2.23
C LEU A 377 13.54 17.28 1.43
N ASP A 378 14.74 17.44 2.00
CA ASP A 378 15.92 17.88 1.25
C ASP A 378 16.61 16.71 0.52
N SER A 379 16.03 15.52 0.56
CA SER A 379 16.60 14.28 0.05
C SER A 379 15.51 13.34 -0.53
N TYR A 380 15.91 12.15 -0.96
CA TYR A 380 15.00 11.12 -1.45
C TYR A 380 13.88 10.78 -0.45
N PRO A 381 12.66 10.46 -0.92
CA PRO A 381 11.58 10.07 -0.05
C PRO A 381 11.93 8.78 0.69
N TYR A 382 11.76 8.78 2.01
CA TYR A 382 11.99 7.62 2.86
C TYR A 382 10.65 6.95 3.16
N LEU A 383 10.48 5.76 2.62
CA LEU A 383 9.18 5.17 2.44
C LEU A 383 8.64 4.41 3.63
N THR A 384 9.52 3.90 4.48
CA THR A 384 9.18 2.83 5.42
C THR A 384 9.52 3.16 6.87
N GLU A 385 9.95 4.39 7.18
CA GLU A 385 10.19 4.79 8.55
C GLU A 385 8.91 4.85 9.37
N GLY A 386 8.97 4.29 10.57
CA GLY A 386 7.91 4.33 11.54
C GLY A 386 7.98 5.54 12.45
N LEU A 387 6.89 5.77 13.16
CA LEU A 387 6.79 6.77 14.21
C LEU A 387 6.47 6.10 15.55
N THR A 388 6.75 6.80 16.64
CA THR A 388 6.39 6.35 17.98
C THR A 388 5.73 7.49 18.75
N VAL A 389 4.72 7.15 19.55
CA VAL A 389 4.01 8.11 20.40
C VAL A 389 4.14 7.68 21.85
N ASP A 390 4.55 8.59 22.71
CA ASP A 390 4.65 8.34 24.15
C ASP A 390 4.47 9.64 24.96
N LYS A 391 3.70 9.58 26.03
CA LYS A 391 3.48 10.70 26.99
C LYS A 391 3.07 12.01 26.32
N GLY A 392 2.24 11.95 25.28
CA GLY A 392 1.74 13.12 24.55
C GLY A 392 2.73 13.72 23.55
N VAL A 393 3.76 12.98 23.18
CA VAL A 393 4.76 13.38 22.20
C VAL A 393 4.83 12.39 21.04
N VAL A 394 4.82 12.90 19.83
CA VAL A 394 5.05 12.13 18.59
C VAL A 394 6.51 12.27 18.20
N TYR A 395 7.19 11.15 18.08
CA TYR A 395 8.56 11.08 17.59
C TYR A 395 8.55 10.54 16.17
N ALA A 396 8.96 11.37 15.25
CA ALA A 396 9.06 11.03 13.84
C ALA A 396 10.23 11.80 13.23
N GLY A 397 10.92 11.18 12.30
CA GLY A 397 12.02 11.88 11.70
C GLY A 397 12.54 11.08 10.56
N ILE A 398 12.59 11.73 9.43
CA ILE A 398 12.91 11.05 8.22
C ILE A 398 13.91 11.90 7.50
N GLY A 399 15.07 11.34 7.23
CA GLY A 399 16.07 11.91 6.34
C GLY A 399 16.55 13.34 6.65
N ALA A 400 15.65 14.19 7.07
CA ALA A 400 15.91 15.60 7.41
C ALA A 400 16.20 15.84 8.90
N GLY A 401 16.11 14.81 9.73
CA GLY A 401 16.35 14.86 11.17
C GLY A 401 15.21 14.25 11.98
N LEU A 402 15.54 13.79 13.19
CA LEU A 402 14.56 13.32 14.15
C LEU A 402 13.87 14.51 14.82
N SER A 403 12.54 14.50 14.84
CA SER A 403 11.74 15.56 15.46
C SER A 403 10.73 15.01 16.45
N ALA A 404 10.45 15.82 17.47
CA ALA A 404 9.38 15.60 18.43
C ALA A 404 8.29 16.65 18.23
N TYR A 405 7.04 16.19 18.24
CA TYR A 405 5.85 17.03 18.07
C TYR A 405 4.88 16.84 19.22
N ASN A 406 4.21 17.90 19.62
CA ASN A 406 3.11 17.80 20.57
C ASN A 406 1.94 17.02 19.94
N LEU A 407 1.51 15.94 20.57
CA LEU A 407 0.46 15.06 20.05
C LEU A 407 -0.86 15.79 19.77
N LYS A 408 -1.27 16.74 20.62
CA LYS A 408 -2.55 17.44 20.49
C LYS A 408 -2.52 18.57 19.46
N THR A 409 -1.40 19.24 19.32
CA THR A 409 -1.31 20.47 18.51
C THR A 409 -0.50 20.33 17.23
N GLY A 410 0.33 19.30 17.13
CA GLY A 410 1.29 19.14 16.04
C GLY A 410 2.46 20.11 16.08
N GLN A 411 2.56 20.97 17.10
CA GLN A 411 3.69 21.90 17.22
C GLN A 411 4.99 21.15 17.44
N THR A 412 6.04 21.53 16.71
CA THR A 412 7.39 21.00 16.91
C THR A 412 7.93 21.42 18.27
N ILE A 413 8.33 20.43 19.07
CA ILE A 413 8.96 20.63 20.37
C ILE A 413 10.46 20.82 20.17
N TRP A 414 11.10 19.93 19.40
CA TRP A 414 12.49 20.01 19.00
C TRP A 414 12.74 19.24 17.70
N THR A 415 13.85 19.55 17.04
CA THR A 415 14.38 18.82 15.88
C THR A 415 15.88 18.62 16.06
N ASN A 416 16.31 17.37 15.98
CA ASN A 416 17.74 17.02 15.93
C ASN A 416 18.16 16.90 14.46
N LYS A 417 18.82 17.93 13.94
CA LYS A 417 19.31 17.99 12.55
C LYS A 417 20.60 17.17 12.32
N ASP A 418 21.26 16.74 13.38
CA ASP A 418 22.46 15.91 13.28
C ASP A 418 22.12 14.45 13.01
N TRP A 419 20.87 14.06 13.30
CA TRP A 419 20.32 12.77 12.90
C TRP A 419 20.04 12.80 11.39
N LYS A 420 21.03 12.42 10.59
CA LYS A 420 20.91 12.35 9.14
C LYS A 420 21.09 10.92 8.70
N GLN A 421 20.05 10.37 8.11
CA GLN A 421 20.18 9.14 7.35
C GLN A 421 20.30 9.50 5.87
N ARG A 422 21.36 9.08 5.24
CA ARG A 422 21.59 9.33 3.80
C ARG A 422 20.82 8.39 2.90
N GLU A 423 20.44 7.24 3.42
CA GLU A 423 19.74 6.18 2.69
C GLU A 423 18.57 5.75 3.57
N GLY A 424 17.36 5.71 3.03
CA GLY A 424 16.13 5.47 3.76
C GLY A 424 16.23 4.39 4.83
N SER A 425 15.58 4.63 5.96
CA SER A 425 15.52 3.69 7.08
C SER A 425 14.20 2.95 7.09
N THR A 426 14.21 1.71 7.51
CA THR A 426 13.01 0.92 7.80
C THR A 426 12.75 0.83 9.30
N THR A 427 13.45 1.65 10.09
CA THR A 427 13.41 1.57 11.56
C THR A 427 12.21 2.31 12.12
N THR A 428 11.66 1.78 13.20
CA THR A 428 10.73 2.48 14.08
C THR A 428 11.43 2.79 15.38
N LEU A 429 11.27 4.02 15.86
CA LEU A 429 11.89 4.49 17.10
C LEU A 429 11.33 3.74 18.30
N THR A 430 12.21 3.31 19.19
CA THR A 430 11.85 2.67 20.45
C THR A 430 12.16 3.63 21.60
N ILE A 431 11.23 3.79 22.54
CA ILE A 431 11.41 4.60 23.75
C ILE A 431 11.56 3.63 24.92
N ALA A 432 12.70 3.71 25.60
CA ALA A 432 13.01 2.88 26.77
C ALA A 432 13.46 3.78 27.93
N GLY A 433 12.63 3.81 28.97
CA GLY A 433 12.87 4.65 30.16
C GLY A 433 12.34 6.08 30.01
N ASP A 434 12.84 6.95 30.90
CA ASP A 434 12.46 8.38 30.97
C ASP A 434 13.31 9.28 30.07
#